data_67215b2a126b6e2922bb785eec4ea4c1
#
_entry.id   67215b2a126b6e2922bb785eec4ea4c1
#
_cell.length_a   1.000
_cell.length_b   1.000
_cell.length_c   1.000
_cell.angle_alpha   90.00
_cell.angle_beta   90.00
_cell.angle_gamma   90.00
#
_symmetry.space_group_name_H-M   'P 1'
#
loop_
_entity.id
_entity.type
_entity.pdbx_description
1 polymer ?
#
loop_
_entity_poly.entity_id
_entity_poly.type
_entity_poly.pdbx_seq_one_letter_code
_entity_poly.pdbx_strand_id
1 'polypeptide(L)'
;LPFSLHAPPAGAIDCASVWTGGIPRPGTGLTYCLEHWNEKIGGSDYRILYPSEWATDADGGWGRGYLDLTVDAFRKSVGVYSAFGTMAPITLVFSRLEYGGEIDGDEKLIVAENAYEPCSVFISPRSLELTLDHFNQLIAHELFHCFQDFNFDLLAEDASNKWWVEGSAEYFSNVVYPAANLEWRLAGPFDATSPNTPITAYTYAACFFFQYLGNTLGNAGVITFLDTLPGTGGEAAQQAAIASWEGMEDLFQGFAQQYLDTKLLDSSGAAIPFTPIFAPVRSLNLTGTFDVSVPAFVIVREEISFEADLTFTLGLEPSSGPSRHALRVDGGAWGPAPALIDCDDSRVYKAAYTSIGDGTTTPAVITGTVTATESDCEETDTCLVGEWQVADYEAFMQAALDMAGATSGAAPITFDGASGDLWFTFDNNTITYSATGFELQGSTSVQGMAVSVTIRLDGETTAGYEITDEGTIELIELDPSGFAVEAETFVSGSSVGVMPIEPDQWIFFVSPTYGYSCTESSLELTIPPLTVPIVLTRA
;
A
#
# COMPACT_ATOMS: atom_id res chain seq x y z
N LEU A 1 28.88 -23.15 8.93
CA LEU A 1 29.35 -24.28 9.75
C LEU A 1 28.61 -25.51 9.31
N PRO A 2 29.29 -26.63 8.98
CA PRO A 2 28.60 -27.87 8.65
C PRO A 2 28.05 -28.46 9.95
N PHE A 3 26.72 -28.42 10.11
CA PHE A 3 26.03 -29.10 11.18
C PHE A 3 26.15 -30.62 10.91
N SER A 4 26.85 -31.32 11.78
CA SER A 4 26.85 -32.77 11.81
C SER A 4 25.49 -33.23 12.31
N LEU A 5 24.59 -33.61 11.39
CA LEU A 5 23.35 -34.27 11.70
C LEU A 5 23.66 -35.62 12.35
N HIS A 6 23.39 -35.73 13.63
CA HIS A 6 23.46 -37.04 14.31
C HIS A 6 22.23 -37.82 13.83
N ALA A 7 22.48 -38.84 13.02
CA ALA A 7 21.46 -39.85 12.74
C ALA A 7 20.98 -40.42 14.08
N PRO A 8 19.69 -40.57 14.31
CA PRO A 8 19.22 -41.29 15.49
C PRO A 8 19.81 -42.70 15.48
N PRO A 9 20.19 -43.25 16.63
CA PRO A 9 20.67 -44.62 16.68
C PRO A 9 19.57 -45.53 16.12
N ALA A 10 19.93 -46.42 15.22
CA ALA A 10 19.07 -47.47 14.71
C ALA A 10 18.69 -48.40 15.87
N GLY A 11 17.65 -48.05 16.61
CA GLY A 11 17.05 -48.91 17.60
C GLY A 11 16.09 -49.89 16.90
N ALA A 12 16.00 -51.10 17.40
CA ALA A 12 15.01 -52.05 16.91
C ALA A 12 13.61 -51.43 17.01
N ILE A 13 12.88 -51.38 15.90
CA ILE A 13 11.53 -50.83 15.83
C ILE A 13 10.61 -51.72 16.65
N ASP A 14 10.24 -51.29 17.85
CA ASP A 14 9.19 -51.95 18.63
C ASP A 14 7.86 -51.29 18.31
N CYS A 15 7.13 -51.85 17.34
CA CYS A 15 5.79 -51.38 16.96
C CYS A 15 4.78 -51.46 18.11
N ALA A 16 5.08 -52.13 19.21
CA ALA A 16 4.24 -52.19 20.39
C ALA A 16 4.46 -51.02 21.37
N SER A 17 5.61 -50.35 21.28
CA SER A 17 5.95 -49.18 22.10
C SER A 17 5.68 -47.86 21.38
N VAL A 18 5.41 -47.91 20.09
CA VAL A 18 5.04 -46.72 19.30
C VAL A 18 3.59 -46.36 19.58
N TRP A 19 3.40 -45.11 19.93
CA TRP A 19 2.15 -44.41 20.24
C TRP A 19 0.89 -45.13 19.71
N THR A 20 0.27 -45.89 20.63
CA THR A 20 -1.00 -46.60 20.42
C THR A 20 -2.22 -45.75 20.81
N GLY A 21 -2.00 -44.56 21.31
CA GLY A 21 -3.03 -43.57 21.52
C GLY A 21 -3.53 -43.15 20.15
N GLY A 22 -4.70 -43.69 19.78
CA GLY A 22 -5.21 -43.67 18.41
C GLY A 22 -5.08 -42.31 17.74
N ILE A 23 -4.47 -42.30 16.57
CA ILE A 23 -4.88 -41.33 15.57
C ILE A 23 -6.41 -41.39 15.58
N PRO A 24 -7.14 -40.28 15.77
CA PRO A 24 -8.59 -40.33 15.96
C PRO A 24 -9.26 -40.74 14.66
N ARG A 25 -9.25 -42.05 14.37
CA ARG A 25 -10.15 -42.73 13.44
C ARG A 25 -10.54 -44.06 13.99
N PRO A 26 -11.68 -44.10 14.65
CA PRO A 26 -12.32 -45.37 14.91
C PRO A 26 -12.62 -46.02 13.56
N GLY A 27 -12.09 -47.21 13.34
CA GLY A 27 -12.56 -48.10 12.30
C GLY A 27 -11.56 -48.56 11.25
N THR A 28 -10.35 -48.03 11.17
CA THR A 28 -9.38 -48.51 10.14
C THR A 28 -8.54 -49.69 10.58
N GLY A 29 -8.40 -49.97 11.86
CA GLY A 29 -7.62 -51.13 12.37
C GLY A 29 -6.13 -51.12 11.99
N LEU A 30 -5.62 -50.02 11.47
CA LEU A 30 -4.24 -49.92 11.02
C LEU A 30 -3.33 -49.47 12.17
N THR A 31 -2.33 -50.30 12.49
CA THR A 31 -1.27 -49.97 13.43
C THR A 31 -0.10 -49.41 12.63
N TYR A 32 0.34 -48.19 12.98
CA TYR A 32 1.51 -47.58 12.35
C TYR A 32 2.74 -47.87 13.17
N CYS A 33 3.77 -48.36 12.51
CA CYS A 33 5.13 -48.36 13.04
C CYS A 33 5.74 -47.02 12.65
N LEU A 34 5.97 -46.17 13.65
CA LEU A 34 6.65 -44.91 13.46
C LEU A 34 8.02 -44.97 14.11
N GLU A 35 9.02 -44.43 13.47
CA GLU A 35 10.28 -44.08 14.11
C GLU A 35 10.12 -42.73 14.80
N HIS A 36 11.05 -42.39 15.68
CA HIS A 36 10.97 -41.13 16.40
C HIS A 36 12.33 -40.42 16.46
N TRP A 37 12.25 -39.12 16.37
CA TRP A 37 13.30 -38.19 16.71
C TRP A 37 12.94 -37.53 18.05
N ASN A 38 13.91 -37.44 18.98
CA ASN A 38 13.70 -36.80 20.28
C ASN A 38 14.79 -35.77 20.54
N GLU A 39 14.42 -34.66 21.13
CA GLU A 39 15.35 -33.62 21.56
C GLU A 39 14.80 -32.90 22.80
N LYS A 40 15.70 -32.30 23.60
CA LYS A 40 15.37 -31.35 24.65
C LYS A 40 15.78 -29.97 24.23
N ILE A 41 14.80 -29.04 24.17
CA ILE A 41 15.06 -27.64 23.89
C ILE A 41 14.49 -26.84 25.08
N GLY A 42 15.33 -26.00 25.72
CA GLY A 42 14.89 -25.22 26.87
C GLY A 42 14.43 -26.04 28.09
N GLY A 43 14.76 -27.34 28.15
CA GLY A 43 14.33 -28.24 29.21
C GLY A 43 13.08 -29.07 28.92
N SER A 44 12.31 -28.72 27.93
CA SER A 44 11.14 -29.47 27.47
C SER A 44 11.48 -30.57 26.48
N ASP A 45 10.70 -31.65 26.50
CA ASP A 45 10.87 -32.80 25.62
C ASP A 45 10.08 -32.58 24.32
N TYR A 46 10.74 -32.74 23.19
CA TYR A 46 10.15 -32.65 21.85
C TYR A 46 10.41 -33.93 21.09
N ARG A 47 9.43 -34.37 20.32
CA ARG A 47 9.59 -35.54 19.47
C ARG A 47 8.84 -35.40 18.15
N ILE A 48 9.37 -36.06 17.13
CA ILE A 48 8.73 -36.21 15.84
C ILE A 48 8.58 -37.69 15.59
N LEU A 49 7.36 -38.13 15.32
CA LEU A 49 7.02 -39.48 14.90
C LEU A 49 6.86 -39.47 13.38
N TYR A 50 7.53 -40.39 12.69
CA TYR A 50 7.52 -40.46 11.23
C TYR A 50 7.46 -41.89 10.74
N PRO A 51 6.97 -42.15 9.50
CA PRO A 51 6.95 -43.49 8.93
C PRO A 51 8.34 -44.13 8.86
N SER A 52 8.50 -45.39 9.27
CA SER A 52 9.79 -46.05 9.39
C SER A 52 10.57 -46.13 8.10
N GLU A 53 9.89 -46.18 6.94
CA GLU A 53 10.53 -46.17 5.61
C GLU A 53 11.24 -44.85 5.32
N TRP A 54 10.95 -43.76 5.98
CA TRP A 54 11.64 -42.47 5.82
C TRP A 54 13.06 -42.49 6.40
N ALA A 55 13.33 -43.39 7.32
CA ALA A 55 14.67 -43.53 7.88
C ALA A 55 15.70 -44.08 6.84
N THR A 56 15.23 -44.73 5.77
CA THR A 56 16.06 -45.45 4.79
C THR A 56 16.09 -44.82 3.40
N ASP A 57 15.42 -43.68 3.16
CA ASP A 57 15.24 -43.08 1.82
C ASP A 57 14.63 -44.05 0.78
N ALA A 58 13.95 -45.10 1.24
CA ALA A 58 13.42 -46.15 0.37
C ALA A 58 12.13 -45.74 -0.37
N ASP A 59 11.54 -44.59 -0.04
CA ASP A 59 10.26 -44.14 -0.53
C ASP A 59 10.27 -43.12 -1.68
N GLY A 60 11.44 -42.99 -2.34
CA GLY A 60 11.53 -42.18 -3.56
C GLY A 60 11.78 -40.69 -3.35
N GLY A 61 12.30 -40.27 -2.20
CA GLY A 61 12.88 -38.93 -2.04
C GLY A 61 12.09 -37.98 -1.14
N TRP A 62 10.97 -38.41 -0.61
CA TRP A 62 10.20 -37.59 0.35
C TRP A 62 10.68 -37.76 1.79
N GLY A 63 11.16 -38.95 2.16
CA GLY A 63 11.33 -39.38 3.52
C GLY A 63 12.30 -38.59 4.36
N ARG A 64 13.59 -38.90 4.20
CA ARG A 64 14.63 -38.37 5.09
C ARG A 64 14.80 -36.86 4.98
N GLY A 65 14.78 -36.33 3.76
CA GLY A 65 14.92 -34.89 3.51
C GLY A 65 13.83 -34.08 4.19
N TYR A 66 12.58 -34.56 4.15
CA TYR A 66 11.45 -33.89 4.84
C TYR A 66 11.57 -33.94 6.36
N LEU A 67 12.04 -35.07 6.90
CA LEU A 67 12.28 -35.18 8.34
C LEU A 67 13.31 -34.14 8.79
N ASP A 68 14.45 -34.07 8.12
CA ASP A 68 15.53 -33.14 8.47
C ASP A 68 15.05 -31.69 8.38
N LEU A 69 14.29 -31.31 7.33
CA LEU A 69 13.68 -29.99 7.17
C LEU A 69 12.65 -29.70 8.27
N THR A 70 11.84 -30.69 8.63
CA THR A 70 10.86 -30.55 9.72
C THR A 70 11.53 -30.37 11.07
N VAL A 71 12.61 -31.08 11.35
CA VAL A 71 13.41 -30.88 12.56
C VAL A 71 13.96 -29.47 12.63
N ASP A 72 14.46 -28.95 11.51
CA ASP A 72 14.98 -27.58 11.45
C ASP A 72 13.86 -26.53 11.64
N ALA A 73 12.70 -26.73 10.99
CA ALA A 73 11.54 -25.88 11.17
C ALA A 73 11.03 -25.88 12.61
N PHE A 74 10.98 -27.06 13.21
CA PHE A 74 10.59 -27.25 14.60
C PHE A 74 11.51 -26.48 15.55
N ARG A 75 12.83 -26.71 15.44
CA ARG A 75 13.83 -26.01 16.27
C ARG A 75 13.75 -24.50 16.14
N LYS A 76 13.60 -23.99 14.92
CA LYS A 76 13.51 -22.57 14.63
C LYS A 76 12.27 -21.97 15.29
N SER A 77 11.10 -22.61 15.13
CA SER A 77 9.83 -22.15 15.70
C SER A 77 9.86 -22.15 17.23
N VAL A 78 10.26 -23.27 17.84
CA VAL A 78 10.41 -23.37 19.30
C VAL A 78 11.42 -22.36 19.84
N GLY A 79 12.53 -22.14 19.12
CA GLY A 79 13.53 -21.13 19.49
C GLY A 79 12.97 -19.70 19.51
N VAL A 80 12.10 -19.36 18.58
CA VAL A 80 11.43 -18.05 18.54
C VAL A 80 10.36 -17.95 19.62
N TYR A 81 9.49 -18.93 19.77
CA TYR A 81 8.36 -18.87 20.68
C TYR A 81 8.76 -18.94 22.15
N SER A 82 9.78 -19.72 22.50
CA SER A 82 10.32 -19.78 23.86
C SER A 82 10.91 -18.45 24.36
N ALA A 83 11.14 -17.49 23.47
CA ALA A 83 11.51 -16.13 23.88
C ALA A 83 10.32 -15.32 24.44
N PHE A 84 9.09 -15.77 24.19
CA PHE A 84 7.87 -15.07 24.60
C PHE A 84 7.12 -15.76 25.74
N GLY A 85 7.35 -17.04 25.95
CA GLY A 85 6.66 -17.81 27.01
C GLY A 85 7.18 -19.22 27.14
N THR A 86 6.44 -20.05 27.86
CA THR A 86 6.80 -21.45 28.08
C THR A 86 6.31 -22.30 26.91
N MET A 87 7.19 -23.15 26.40
CA MET A 87 6.80 -24.21 25.47
C MET A 87 6.58 -25.52 26.21
N ALA A 88 5.42 -26.14 26.00
CA ALA A 88 5.12 -27.47 26.51
C ALA A 88 5.96 -28.54 25.79
N PRO A 89 6.03 -29.79 26.30
CA PRO A 89 6.41 -30.93 25.48
C PRO A 89 5.48 -31.07 24.28
N ILE A 90 6.03 -31.24 23.08
CA ILE A 90 5.27 -31.35 21.82
C ILE A 90 5.61 -32.63 21.11
N THR A 91 4.59 -33.28 20.57
CA THR A 91 4.73 -34.41 19.66
C THR A 91 4.17 -34.03 18.29
N LEU A 92 5.02 -34.04 17.28
CA LEU A 92 4.62 -33.89 15.90
C LEU A 92 4.55 -35.26 15.22
N VAL A 93 3.46 -35.56 14.54
CA VAL A 93 3.19 -36.88 13.94
C VAL A 93 2.95 -36.75 12.45
N PHE A 94 3.83 -37.35 11.65
CA PHE A 94 3.57 -37.52 10.22
C PHE A 94 2.56 -38.66 10.00
N SER A 95 1.36 -38.32 9.57
CA SER A 95 0.32 -39.27 9.27
C SER A 95 0.43 -39.78 7.84
N ARG A 96 0.19 -41.08 7.61
CA ARG A 96 0.02 -41.66 6.28
C ARG A 96 -1.41 -41.54 5.74
N LEU A 97 -2.34 -41.17 6.59
CA LEU A 97 -3.74 -41.07 6.21
C LEU A 97 -4.10 -39.61 5.98
N GLU A 98 -4.83 -39.40 4.90
CA GLU A 98 -5.58 -38.17 4.76
C GLU A 98 -6.59 -38.07 5.90
N TYR A 99 -6.67 -36.92 6.54
CA TYR A 99 -7.69 -36.63 7.52
C TYR A 99 -9.04 -36.64 6.79
N GLY A 100 -9.92 -37.58 7.11
CA GLY A 100 -11.15 -37.81 6.36
C GLY A 100 -12.37 -37.10 6.95
N GLY A 101 -12.22 -35.86 7.34
CA GLY A 101 -13.32 -34.95 7.58
C GLY A 101 -13.64 -34.14 6.32
N GLU A 102 -14.87 -33.73 6.15
CA GLU A 102 -15.26 -32.69 5.20
C GLU A 102 -14.66 -31.36 5.69
N ILE A 103 -13.37 -31.15 5.46
CA ILE A 103 -12.75 -29.86 5.68
C ILE A 103 -12.56 -29.26 4.29
N ASP A 104 -13.10 -28.09 4.04
CA ASP A 104 -12.96 -27.39 2.78
C ASP A 104 -11.62 -26.63 2.73
N GLY A 105 -10.89 -26.76 1.63
CA GLY A 105 -9.71 -25.97 1.33
C GLY A 105 -8.39 -26.48 1.94
N ASP A 106 -7.45 -25.55 2.13
CA ASP A 106 -6.06 -25.82 2.53
C ASP A 106 -5.93 -26.26 4.00
N GLU A 107 -6.95 -26.01 4.82
CA GLU A 107 -7.04 -26.42 6.23
C GLU A 107 -6.95 -27.94 6.45
N LYS A 108 -7.05 -28.73 5.39
CA LYS A 108 -6.93 -30.20 5.44
C LYS A 108 -5.51 -30.70 5.70
N LEU A 109 -4.54 -29.82 5.76
CA LEU A 109 -3.13 -30.20 5.67
C LEU A 109 -2.54 -30.56 7.02
N ILE A 110 -2.88 -29.82 8.06
CA ILE A 110 -2.35 -30.05 9.41
C ILE A 110 -3.48 -29.81 10.43
N VAL A 111 -3.49 -30.63 11.46
CA VAL A 111 -4.42 -30.49 12.59
C VAL A 111 -3.60 -30.56 13.87
N ALA A 112 -3.68 -29.51 14.69
CA ALA A 112 -3.18 -29.57 16.07
C ALA A 112 -4.27 -30.11 16.98
N GLU A 113 -4.01 -31.22 17.68
CA GLU A 113 -4.92 -31.79 18.65
C GLU A 113 -4.22 -32.02 20.00
N ASN A 114 -4.83 -31.57 21.07
CA ASN A 114 -4.37 -31.74 22.44
C ASN A 114 -4.71 -33.09 23.06
N ALA A 115 -5.05 -34.08 22.26
CA ALA A 115 -5.72 -35.28 22.75
C ALA A 115 -4.88 -36.20 23.64
N TYR A 116 -3.54 -36.16 23.59
CA TYR A 116 -2.72 -37.21 24.20
C TYR A 116 -1.44 -36.77 24.93
N GLU A 117 -1.01 -35.56 24.72
CA GLU A 117 0.11 -34.92 25.44
C GLU A 117 -0.20 -33.44 25.59
N PRO A 118 0.62 -32.64 26.24
CA PRO A 118 0.37 -31.21 26.34
C PRO A 118 0.09 -30.54 24.98
N CYS A 119 0.69 -31.03 23.90
CA CYS A 119 0.32 -30.68 22.54
C CYS A 119 0.77 -31.75 21.52
N SER A 120 -0.11 -32.12 20.59
CA SER A 120 0.21 -32.99 19.46
C SER A 120 -0.20 -32.37 18.14
N VAL A 121 0.72 -32.31 17.18
CA VAL A 121 0.50 -31.77 15.83
C VAL A 121 0.56 -32.89 14.81
N PHE A 122 -0.50 -33.05 14.00
CA PHE A 122 -0.56 -34.06 12.94
C PHE A 122 -0.34 -33.45 11.57
N ILE A 123 0.62 -33.96 10.82
CA ILE A 123 0.91 -33.54 9.45
C ILE A 123 0.35 -34.57 8.48
N SER A 124 -0.57 -34.14 7.63
CA SER A 124 -1.15 -34.98 6.58
C SER A 124 -0.25 -35.09 5.35
N PRO A 125 -0.41 -36.14 4.51
CA PRO A 125 0.35 -36.28 3.26
C PRO A 125 0.19 -35.10 2.30
N ARG A 126 -0.92 -34.38 2.34
CA ARG A 126 -1.17 -33.20 1.49
C ARG A 126 -0.23 -32.04 1.77
N SER A 127 0.31 -31.94 2.98
CA SER A 127 1.30 -30.92 3.30
C SER A 127 2.54 -31.03 2.43
N LEU A 128 2.80 -32.20 1.84
CA LEU A 128 3.92 -32.45 0.92
C LEU A 128 3.69 -31.85 -0.48
N GLU A 129 2.49 -31.37 -0.79
CA GLU A 129 2.19 -30.65 -2.03
C GLU A 129 2.56 -29.16 -1.95
N LEU A 130 2.85 -28.66 -0.75
CA LEU A 130 3.26 -27.27 -0.52
C LEU A 130 4.71 -27.04 -0.97
N THR A 131 5.03 -25.78 -1.27
CA THR A 131 6.44 -25.38 -1.37
C THR A 131 7.09 -25.53 0.01
N LEU A 132 8.41 -25.69 0.04
CA LEU A 132 9.14 -25.84 1.30
C LEU A 132 8.90 -24.66 2.25
N ASP A 133 8.89 -23.44 1.73
CA ASP A 133 8.68 -22.23 2.54
C ASP A 133 7.28 -22.23 3.16
N HIS A 134 6.24 -22.57 2.39
CA HIS A 134 4.89 -22.69 2.90
C HIS A 134 4.73 -23.83 3.90
N PHE A 135 5.39 -24.97 3.65
CA PHE A 135 5.41 -26.09 4.59
C PHE A 135 6.03 -25.69 5.94
N ASN A 136 7.16 -25.01 5.90
CA ASN A 136 7.85 -24.55 7.11
C ASN A 136 7.01 -23.52 7.88
N GLN A 137 6.37 -22.58 7.18
CA GLN A 137 5.50 -21.59 7.81
C GLN A 137 4.27 -22.26 8.43
N LEU A 138 3.69 -23.28 7.76
CA LEU A 138 2.56 -24.02 8.29
C LEU A 138 2.93 -24.80 9.56
N ILE A 139 4.11 -25.45 9.62
CA ILE A 139 4.62 -26.08 10.86
C ILE A 139 4.75 -25.03 11.98
N ALA A 140 5.27 -23.85 11.67
CA ALA A 140 5.38 -22.78 12.66
C ALA A 140 3.99 -22.33 13.16
N HIS A 141 2.98 -22.26 12.29
CA HIS A 141 1.59 -21.96 12.64
C HIS A 141 1.05 -22.94 13.68
N GLU A 142 1.13 -24.24 13.40
CA GLU A 142 0.61 -25.28 14.31
C GLU A 142 1.39 -25.32 15.64
N LEU A 143 2.69 -25.06 15.61
CA LEU A 143 3.48 -24.96 16.82
C LEU A 143 3.14 -23.73 17.67
N PHE A 144 2.62 -22.68 17.04
CA PHE A 144 2.11 -21.54 17.80
C PHE A 144 0.81 -21.88 18.53
N HIS A 145 -0.05 -22.73 17.99
CA HIS A 145 -1.21 -23.24 18.72
C HIS A 145 -0.77 -23.99 19.99
N CYS A 146 0.29 -24.78 19.94
CA CYS A 146 0.85 -25.39 21.15
C CYS A 146 1.34 -24.35 22.16
N PHE A 147 1.92 -23.24 21.68
CA PHE A 147 2.29 -22.13 22.54
C PHE A 147 1.07 -21.45 23.19
N GLN A 148 0.01 -21.23 22.40
CA GLN A 148 -1.24 -20.63 22.86
C GLN A 148 -1.90 -21.47 23.95
N ASP A 149 -2.06 -22.78 23.73
CA ASP A 149 -2.67 -23.71 24.67
C ASP A 149 -1.98 -23.72 26.02
N PHE A 150 -0.69 -23.48 26.04
CA PHE A 150 0.10 -23.57 27.25
C PHE A 150 0.23 -22.25 28.01
N ASN A 151 0.10 -21.13 27.32
CA ASN A 151 0.32 -19.80 27.90
C ASN A 151 -0.97 -19.01 28.10
N PHE A 152 -2.05 -19.34 27.38
CA PHE A 152 -3.32 -18.64 27.47
C PHE A 152 -4.43 -19.58 27.98
N ASP A 153 -5.44 -19.01 28.60
CA ASP A 153 -6.59 -19.79 29.13
C ASP A 153 -7.56 -20.15 28.00
N LEU A 154 -7.12 -21.02 27.09
CA LEU A 154 -7.93 -21.56 26.02
C LEU A 154 -8.84 -22.67 26.55
N LEU A 155 -9.94 -22.29 27.18
CA LEU A 155 -10.99 -23.23 27.56
C LEU A 155 -11.83 -23.59 26.34
N ALA A 156 -11.52 -24.73 25.72
CA ALA A 156 -12.27 -25.37 24.63
C ALA A 156 -12.53 -24.50 23.39
N GLU A 157 -12.71 -25.15 22.23
CA GLU A 157 -13.03 -24.54 20.96
C GLU A 157 -14.31 -23.67 21.03
N ASP A 158 -14.17 -22.38 21.31
CA ASP A 158 -15.22 -21.40 21.12
C ASP A 158 -15.02 -20.74 19.73
N ALA A 159 -16.01 -20.84 18.88
CA ALA A 159 -15.96 -20.24 17.54
C ALA A 159 -15.65 -18.72 17.60
N SER A 160 -15.96 -18.06 18.73
CA SER A 160 -15.75 -16.62 18.91
C SER A 160 -14.29 -16.22 19.14
N ASN A 161 -13.41 -17.14 19.51
CA ASN A 161 -11.99 -16.84 19.75
C ASN A 161 -11.10 -17.16 18.53
N LYS A 162 -11.64 -17.79 17.48
CA LYS A 162 -10.88 -18.19 16.29
C LYS A 162 -10.14 -17.04 15.62
N TRP A 163 -10.66 -15.84 15.70
CA TRP A 163 -10.03 -14.66 15.10
C TRP A 163 -8.63 -14.38 15.66
N TRP A 164 -8.45 -14.55 16.97
CA TRP A 164 -7.14 -14.33 17.56
C TRP A 164 -6.32 -15.63 17.68
N VAL A 165 -6.96 -16.77 17.84
CA VAL A 165 -6.26 -18.07 17.87
C VAL A 165 -5.58 -18.30 16.52
N GLU A 166 -6.34 -18.31 15.42
CA GLU A 166 -5.80 -18.54 14.09
C GLU A 166 -5.03 -17.31 13.55
N GLY A 167 -5.58 -16.11 13.76
CA GLY A 167 -4.96 -14.88 13.25
C GLY A 167 -3.59 -14.63 13.87
N SER A 168 -3.39 -14.88 15.16
CA SER A 168 -2.08 -14.72 15.76
C SER A 168 -1.13 -15.88 15.42
N ALA A 169 -1.64 -17.09 15.23
CA ALA A 169 -0.82 -18.20 14.75
C ALA A 169 -0.28 -17.94 13.34
N GLU A 170 -1.13 -17.42 12.43
CA GLU A 170 -0.70 -17.00 11.09
C GLU A 170 0.34 -15.87 11.16
N TYR A 171 0.14 -14.86 12.02
CA TYR A 171 1.10 -13.79 12.24
C TYR A 171 2.45 -14.32 12.77
N PHE A 172 2.45 -15.10 13.84
CA PHE A 172 3.69 -15.60 14.43
C PHE A 172 4.41 -16.62 13.55
N SER A 173 3.69 -17.34 12.69
CA SER A 173 4.30 -18.20 11.67
C SER A 173 5.10 -17.36 10.66
N ASN A 174 4.60 -16.20 10.26
CA ASN A 174 5.32 -15.25 9.41
C ASN A 174 6.52 -14.62 10.16
N VAL A 175 6.42 -14.37 11.47
CA VAL A 175 7.59 -13.93 12.29
C VAL A 175 8.73 -14.96 12.22
N VAL A 176 8.42 -16.25 12.23
CA VAL A 176 9.43 -17.32 12.09
C VAL A 176 9.96 -17.43 10.66
N TYR A 177 9.07 -17.33 9.66
CA TYR A 177 9.37 -17.49 8.23
C TYR A 177 8.93 -16.26 7.41
N PRO A 178 9.57 -15.10 7.62
CA PRO A 178 9.11 -13.83 7.07
C PRO A 178 9.16 -13.73 5.54
N ALA A 179 9.88 -14.63 4.86
CA ALA A 179 9.96 -14.64 3.41
C ALA A 179 8.98 -15.62 2.74
N ALA A 180 8.26 -16.43 3.53
CA ALA A 180 7.34 -17.42 2.96
C ALA A 180 6.03 -16.79 2.48
N ASN A 181 5.52 -15.77 3.21
CA ASN A 181 4.36 -14.95 2.84
C ASN A 181 3.08 -15.76 2.52
N LEU A 182 2.86 -16.86 3.25
CA LEU A 182 1.67 -17.69 3.07
C LEU A 182 0.38 -16.90 3.34
N GLU A 183 0.42 -15.99 4.29
CA GLU A 183 -0.69 -15.11 4.67
C GLU A 183 -1.11 -14.13 3.56
N TRP A 184 -0.26 -13.84 2.57
CA TRP A 184 -0.60 -12.91 1.49
C TRP A 184 -1.79 -13.37 0.64
N ARG A 185 -2.07 -14.69 0.62
CA ARG A 185 -3.27 -15.24 -0.02
C ARG A 185 -4.58 -14.70 0.57
N LEU A 186 -4.52 -14.20 1.80
CA LEU A 186 -5.66 -13.67 2.54
C LEU A 186 -5.94 -12.19 2.22
N ALA A 187 -5.02 -11.46 1.58
CA ALA A 187 -5.16 -10.03 1.32
C ALA A 187 -6.38 -9.71 0.43
N GLY A 188 -6.54 -10.41 -0.69
CA GLY A 188 -7.68 -10.19 -1.59
C GLY A 188 -9.05 -10.48 -0.93
N PRO A 189 -9.27 -11.61 -0.25
CA PRO A 189 -10.47 -11.85 0.54
C PRO A 189 -10.72 -10.81 1.63
N PHE A 190 -9.66 -10.33 2.31
CA PHE A 190 -9.76 -9.26 3.29
C PHE A 190 -10.20 -7.94 2.65
N ASP A 191 -9.61 -7.54 1.53
CA ASP A 191 -10.01 -6.35 0.76
C ASP A 191 -11.49 -6.35 0.42
N ALA A 192 -12.00 -7.50 -0.03
CA ALA A 192 -13.38 -7.65 -0.45
C ALA A 192 -14.39 -7.55 0.71
N THR A 193 -14.02 -7.99 1.91
CA THR A 193 -14.96 -8.15 3.03
C THR A 193 -14.80 -7.12 4.15
N SER A 194 -13.62 -6.52 4.31
CA SER A 194 -13.29 -5.58 5.40
C SER A 194 -14.21 -4.36 5.55
N PRO A 195 -14.94 -3.87 4.50
CA PRO A 195 -15.89 -2.78 4.71
C PRO A 195 -17.12 -3.15 5.55
N ASN A 196 -17.40 -4.45 5.72
CA ASN A 196 -18.64 -4.94 6.35
C ASN A 196 -18.39 -6.01 7.43
N THR A 197 -17.16 -6.46 7.59
CA THR A 197 -16.82 -7.57 8.48
C THR A 197 -15.92 -7.07 9.61
N PRO A 198 -16.33 -7.23 10.87
CA PRO A 198 -15.48 -6.86 12.00
C PRO A 198 -14.25 -7.77 12.07
N ILE A 199 -13.13 -7.23 12.56
CA ILE A 199 -11.88 -7.99 12.67
C ILE A 199 -12.06 -9.27 13.51
N THR A 200 -12.97 -9.25 14.48
CA THR A 200 -13.31 -10.37 15.37
C THR A 200 -14.10 -11.50 14.67
N ALA A 201 -14.60 -11.28 13.47
CA ALA A 201 -15.31 -12.29 12.68
C ALA A 201 -14.43 -12.98 11.62
N TYR A 202 -13.18 -12.53 11.46
CA TYR A 202 -12.21 -13.24 10.63
C TYR A 202 -11.65 -14.45 11.39
N THR A 203 -11.14 -15.41 10.62
CA THR A 203 -10.32 -16.50 11.15
C THR A 203 -8.85 -16.13 10.89
N TYR A 204 -8.26 -16.62 9.84
CA TYR A 204 -6.86 -16.38 9.49
C TYR A 204 -6.56 -14.93 9.09
N ALA A 205 -7.46 -14.25 8.37
CA ALA A 205 -7.22 -12.89 7.89
C ALA A 205 -7.14 -11.83 9.01
N ALA A 206 -7.51 -12.18 10.26
CA ALA A 206 -7.21 -11.35 11.43
C ALA A 206 -5.69 -11.17 11.65
N CYS A 207 -4.84 -12.00 11.02
CA CYS A 207 -3.38 -11.88 11.07
C CYS A 207 -2.89 -10.48 10.67
N PHE A 208 -3.58 -9.78 9.78
CA PHE A 208 -3.21 -8.43 9.37
C PHE A 208 -3.31 -7.40 10.51
N PHE A 209 -4.27 -7.57 11.40
CA PHE A 209 -4.34 -6.75 12.60
C PHE A 209 -3.21 -7.08 13.56
N PHE A 210 -2.89 -8.36 13.77
CA PHE A 210 -1.74 -8.77 14.58
C PHE A 210 -0.41 -8.32 13.97
N GLN A 211 -0.30 -8.32 12.65
CA GLN A 211 0.87 -7.77 11.95
C GLN A 211 1.03 -6.28 12.24
N TYR A 212 -0.07 -5.51 12.19
CA TYR A 212 -0.03 -4.10 12.56
C TYR A 212 0.37 -3.89 14.03
N LEU A 213 -0.20 -4.68 14.95
CA LEU A 213 0.19 -4.65 16.36
C LEU A 213 1.66 -5.00 16.53
N GLY A 214 2.15 -6.01 15.81
CA GLY A 214 3.56 -6.39 15.84
C GLY A 214 4.49 -5.28 15.35
N ASN A 215 4.12 -4.58 14.28
CA ASN A 215 4.87 -3.45 13.75
C ASN A 215 4.88 -2.25 14.73
N THR A 216 3.83 -2.12 15.53
CA THR A 216 3.65 -0.97 16.44
C THR A 216 4.15 -1.24 17.85
N LEU A 217 3.84 -2.41 18.40
CA LEU A 217 4.11 -2.78 19.80
C LEU A 217 5.28 -3.77 19.94
N GLY A 218 5.74 -4.34 18.84
CA GLY A 218 6.66 -5.48 18.82
C GLY A 218 5.98 -6.80 19.22
N ASN A 219 6.65 -7.92 18.93
CA ASN A 219 6.11 -9.26 19.18
C ASN A 219 5.72 -9.49 20.64
N ALA A 220 6.51 -9.00 21.60
CA ALA A 220 6.20 -9.10 23.02
C ALA A 220 4.93 -8.31 23.39
N GLY A 221 4.69 -7.16 22.74
CA GLY A 221 3.45 -6.40 22.92
C GLY A 221 2.23 -7.16 22.40
N VAL A 222 2.37 -7.88 21.28
CA VAL A 222 1.30 -8.77 20.77
C VAL A 222 0.98 -9.87 21.78
N ILE A 223 1.98 -10.53 22.37
CA ILE A 223 1.76 -11.54 23.41
C ILE A 223 1.03 -10.95 24.63
N THR A 224 1.45 -9.76 25.08
CA THR A 224 0.77 -9.07 26.19
C THR A 224 -0.69 -8.75 25.83
N PHE A 225 -0.97 -8.37 24.58
CA PHE A 225 -2.33 -8.15 24.12
C PHE A 225 -3.15 -9.44 24.13
N LEU A 226 -2.59 -10.56 23.60
CA LEU A 226 -3.26 -11.86 23.59
C LEU A 226 -3.63 -12.34 25.01
N ASP A 227 -2.78 -12.08 26.02
CA ASP A 227 -3.04 -12.44 27.42
C ASP A 227 -4.26 -11.73 28.04
N THR A 228 -4.74 -10.66 27.40
CA THR A 228 -5.96 -9.94 27.82
C THR A 228 -7.24 -10.46 27.19
N LEU A 229 -7.13 -11.31 26.17
CA LEU A 229 -8.29 -11.79 25.42
C LEU A 229 -8.94 -13.00 26.11
N PRO A 230 -10.28 -13.01 26.24
CA PRO A 230 -10.94 -14.15 26.87
C PRO A 230 -10.95 -15.37 25.95
N GLY A 231 -10.72 -16.54 26.51
CA GLY A 231 -10.82 -17.81 25.80
C GLY A 231 -12.26 -18.19 25.41
N THR A 232 -13.27 -17.57 26.05
CA THR A 232 -14.69 -17.85 25.85
C THR A 232 -15.52 -16.56 25.97
N GLY A 233 -16.84 -16.66 25.78
CA GLY A 233 -17.77 -15.57 26.09
C GLY A 233 -18.41 -14.91 24.87
N GLY A 234 -18.17 -15.42 23.69
CA GLY A 234 -18.78 -14.92 22.45
C GLY A 234 -18.16 -13.63 21.93
N GLU A 235 -18.60 -13.20 20.76
CA GLU A 235 -18.05 -12.04 20.03
C GLU A 235 -18.08 -10.74 20.87
N ALA A 236 -19.16 -10.51 21.63
CA ALA A 236 -19.29 -9.32 22.47
C ALA A 236 -18.22 -9.25 23.57
N ALA A 237 -17.86 -10.39 24.17
CA ALA A 237 -16.80 -10.43 25.18
C ALA A 237 -15.42 -10.20 24.55
N GLN A 238 -15.17 -10.72 23.35
CA GLN A 238 -13.97 -10.47 22.58
C GLN A 238 -13.82 -8.97 22.27
N GLN A 239 -14.87 -8.36 21.71
CA GLN A 239 -14.88 -6.93 21.37
C GLN A 239 -14.70 -6.05 22.62
N ALA A 240 -15.35 -6.40 23.75
CA ALA A 240 -15.18 -5.67 25.00
C ALA A 240 -13.77 -5.74 25.55
N ALA A 241 -13.11 -6.92 25.45
CA ALA A 241 -11.73 -7.08 25.85
C ALA A 241 -10.77 -6.21 25.02
N ILE A 242 -10.93 -6.25 23.68
CA ILE A 242 -10.14 -5.39 22.77
C ILE A 242 -10.37 -3.91 23.09
N ALA A 243 -11.64 -3.48 23.24
CA ALA A 243 -11.99 -2.09 23.53
C ALA A 243 -11.42 -1.60 24.88
N SER A 244 -11.18 -2.50 25.83
CA SER A 244 -10.59 -2.16 27.12
C SER A 244 -9.09 -1.90 27.09
N TRP A 245 -8.41 -2.25 25.98
CA TRP A 245 -6.99 -2.01 25.80
C TRP A 245 -6.72 -0.50 25.64
N GLU A 246 -5.79 0.02 26.44
CA GLU A 246 -5.46 1.45 26.43
C GLU A 246 -4.96 1.89 25.04
N GLY A 247 -5.59 2.93 24.48
CA GLY A 247 -5.24 3.47 23.15
C GLY A 247 -5.77 2.65 21.97
N MET A 248 -6.66 1.67 22.17
CA MET A 248 -7.16 0.82 21.10
C MET A 248 -7.86 1.61 19.98
N GLU A 249 -8.55 2.70 20.30
CA GLU A 249 -9.17 3.55 19.28
C GLU A 249 -8.14 4.05 18.27
N ASP A 250 -7.01 4.55 18.77
CA ASP A 250 -5.95 5.10 17.93
C ASP A 250 -5.18 3.98 17.21
N LEU A 251 -4.97 2.83 17.87
CA LEU A 251 -4.37 1.65 17.27
C LEU A 251 -5.22 1.12 16.12
N PHE A 252 -6.54 1.00 16.31
CA PHE A 252 -7.41 0.47 15.27
C PHE A 252 -7.57 1.45 14.10
N GLN A 253 -7.62 2.76 14.37
CA GLN A 253 -7.58 3.79 13.33
C GLN A 253 -6.25 3.77 12.58
N GLY A 254 -5.13 3.63 13.26
CA GLY A 254 -3.81 3.51 12.63
C GLY A 254 -3.68 2.26 11.75
N PHE A 255 -4.25 1.12 12.21
CA PHE A 255 -4.35 -0.09 11.38
C PHE A 255 -5.13 0.17 10.10
N ALA A 256 -6.32 0.79 10.21
CA ALA A 256 -7.15 1.12 9.06
C ALA A 256 -6.38 2.01 8.05
N GLN A 257 -5.68 3.03 8.53
CA GLN A 257 -4.91 3.93 7.67
C GLN A 257 -3.76 3.22 6.97
N GLN A 258 -2.95 2.42 7.68
CA GLN A 258 -1.84 1.69 7.06
C GLN A 258 -2.33 0.65 6.04
N TYR A 259 -3.42 -0.04 6.35
CA TYR A 259 -4.07 -0.98 5.43
C TYR A 259 -4.56 -0.26 4.16
N LEU A 260 -5.32 0.83 4.33
CA LEU A 260 -5.90 1.59 3.21
C LEU A 260 -4.84 2.30 2.36
N ASP A 261 -3.67 2.57 2.92
CA ASP A 261 -2.50 3.11 2.23
C ASP A 261 -1.65 2.02 1.54
N THR A 262 -1.99 0.74 1.72
CA THR A 262 -1.16 -0.38 1.28
C THR A 262 0.27 -0.33 1.86
N LYS A 263 0.42 0.24 3.06
CA LYS A 263 1.70 0.44 3.75
C LYS A 263 1.92 -0.51 4.91
N LEU A 264 0.97 -1.42 5.17
CA LEU A 264 1.18 -2.45 6.18
C LEU A 264 2.28 -3.40 5.72
N LEU A 265 3.35 -3.46 6.50
CA LEU A 265 4.50 -4.31 6.22
C LEU A 265 4.35 -5.65 6.90
N ASP A 266 4.78 -6.71 6.25
CA ASP A 266 4.94 -8.03 6.85
C ASP A 266 6.19 -8.10 7.75
N SER A 267 6.46 -9.28 8.32
CA SER A 267 7.62 -9.49 9.20
C SER A 267 8.97 -9.43 8.46
N SER A 268 8.97 -9.46 7.13
CA SER A 268 10.18 -9.24 6.30
C SER A 268 10.44 -7.77 6.02
N GLY A 269 9.47 -6.90 6.28
CA GLY A 269 9.47 -5.50 5.89
C GLY A 269 8.94 -5.25 4.47
N ALA A 270 8.38 -6.26 3.81
CA ALA A 270 7.71 -6.09 2.52
C ALA A 270 6.25 -5.63 2.71
N ALA A 271 5.75 -4.80 1.80
CA ALA A 271 4.37 -4.37 1.84
C ALA A 271 3.43 -5.52 1.43
N ILE A 272 2.41 -5.77 2.25
CA ILE A 272 1.38 -6.77 1.95
C ILE A 272 0.57 -6.29 0.73
N PRO A 273 0.27 -7.16 -0.25
CA PRO A 273 -0.31 -6.76 -1.53
C PRO A 273 -1.83 -6.48 -1.45
N PHE A 274 -2.23 -5.51 -0.63
CA PHE A 274 -3.60 -5.06 -0.55
C PHE A 274 -4.00 -4.20 -1.75
N THR A 275 -5.29 -4.26 -2.10
CA THR A 275 -5.92 -3.46 -3.16
C THR A 275 -7.27 -2.92 -2.70
N PRO A 276 -7.33 -2.14 -1.59
CA PRO A 276 -8.59 -1.68 -1.01
C PRO A 276 -9.33 -0.74 -1.96
N ILE A 277 -10.63 -0.97 -2.12
CA ILE A 277 -11.51 -0.12 -2.92
C ILE A 277 -12.26 0.83 -1.98
N PHE A 278 -12.30 2.12 -2.34
CA PHE A 278 -13.11 3.11 -1.65
C PHE A 278 -14.48 3.19 -2.32
N ALA A 279 -15.48 2.69 -1.63
CA ALA A 279 -16.87 2.67 -2.09
C ALA A 279 -17.81 2.73 -0.87
N PRO A 280 -18.97 3.42 -0.95
CA PRO A 280 -19.47 4.16 -2.12
C PRO A 280 -18.70 5.46 -2.40
N VAL A 281 -19.02 6.10 -3.53
CA VAL A 281 -18.65 7.50 -3.79
C VAL A 281 -19.79 8.38 -3.30
N ARG A 282 -19.50 9.30 -2.39
CA ARG A 282 -20.45 10.29 -1.88
C ARG A 282 -20.19 11.63 -2.55
N SER A 283 -21.10 12.05 -3.42
CA SER A 283 -21.03 13.37 -4.05
C SER A 283 -21.75 14.41 -3.21
N LEU A 284 -21.06 15.49 -2.86
CA LEU A 284 -21.56 16.60 -2.06
C LEU A 284 -21.67 17.86 -2.93
N ASN A 285 -22.89 18.32 -3.10
CA ASN A 285 -23.23 19.47 -3.96
C ASN A 285 -24.17 20.47 -3.29
N LEU A 286 -24.62 20.22 -2.06
CA LEU A 286 -25.56 21.04 -1.34
C LEU A 286 -25.22 21.08 0.15
N THR A 287 -25.65 22.15 0.80
CA THR A 287 -25.69 22.21 2.27
C THR A 287 -26.63 21.15 2.83
N GLY A 288 -26.15 20.38 3.80
CA GLY A 288 -26.93 19.29 4.38
C GLY A 288 -26.16 18.49 5.42
N THR A 289 -26.77 17.39 5.84
CA THR A 289 -26.16 16.43 6.75
C THR A 289 -26.27 15.02 6.20
N PHE A 290 -25.32 14.18 6.59
CA PHE A 290 -25.35 12.75 6.30
C PHE A 290 -24.82 11.97 7.48
N ASP A 291 -25.23 10.71 7.60
CA ASP A 291 -24.75 9.81 8.63
C ASP A 291 -23.92 8.67 8.02
N VAL A 292 -22.84 8.31 8.72
CA VAL A 292 -22.03 7.14 8.45
C VAL A 292 -22.17 6.18 9.63
N SER A 293 -22.71 5.00 9.37
CA SER A 293 -22.80 3.93 10.36
C SER A 293 -21.47 3.19 10.43
N VAL A 294 -20.88 3.12 11.62
CA VAL A 294 -19.57 2.55 11.87
C VAL A 294 -19.68 1.40 12.88
N PRO A 295 -19.87 0.16 12.40
CA PRO A 295 -19.90 -1.00 13.28
C PRO A 295 -18.56 -1.19 14.02
N ALA A 296 -18.61 -1.77 15.21
CA ALA A 296 -17.42 -2.03 16.01
C ALA A 296 -16.42 -2.92 15.23
N PHE A 297 -15.16 -2.51 15.22
CA PHE A 297 -14.05 -3.23 14.60
C PHE A 297 -14.17 -3.50 13.09
N VAL A 298 -14.96 -2.66 12.39
CA VAL A 298 -15.07 -2.64 10.92
C VAL A 298 -14.32 -1.42 10.38
N ILE A 299 -13.67 -1.58 9.23
CA ILE A 299 -13.00 -0.48 8.52
C ILE A 299 -13.96 0.05 7.45
N VAL A 300 -14.81 0.99 7.85
CA VAL A 300 -15.72 1.67 6.92
C VAL A 300 -14.93 2.70 6.13
N ARG A 301 -15.18 2.75 4.82
CA ARG A 301 -14.46 3.64 3.91
C ARG A 301 -15.33 4.08 2.76
N GLU A 302 -15.15 5.31 2.32
CA GLU A 302 -15.82 5.86 1.14
C GLU A 302 -14.93 6.90 0.45
N GLU A 303 -15.29 7.24 -0.76
CA GLU A 303 -14.76 8.40 -1.47
C GLU A 303 -15.77 9.54 -1.35
N ILE A 304 -15.30 10.73 -1.00
CA ILE A 304 -16.12 11.93 -0.90
C ILE A 304 -15.68 12.86 -2.02
N SER A 305 -16.60 13.23 -2.90
CA SER A 305 -16.36 14.19 -3.98
C SER A 305 -17.20 15.46 -3.77
N PHE A 306 -16.60 16.61 -4.05
CA PHE A 306 -17.21 17.92 -3.95
C PHE A 306 -17.42 18.52 -5.34
N GLU A 307 -18.53 19.22 -5.55
CA GLU A 307 -18.81 19.92 -6.80
C GLU A 307 -17.85 21.10 -7.01
N ALA A 308 -17.47 21.35 -8.25
CA ALA A 308 -16.36 22.25 -8.60
C ALA A 308 -16.63 23.73 -8.27
N ASP A 309 -17.86 24.18 -8.47
CA ASP A 309 -18.18 25.61 -8.46
C ASP A 309 -18.64 26.16 -7.09
N LEU A 310 -18.40 25.38 -6.02
CA LEU A 310 -18.83 25.73 -4.67
C LEU A 310 -17.65 25.60 -3.70
N THR A 311 -17.59 26.47 -2.71
CA THR A 311 -16.77 26.24 -1.52
C THR A 311 -17.54 25.43 -0.49
N PHE A 312 -16.83 24.58 0.24
CA PHE A 312 -17.43 23.72 1.23
C PHE A 312 -16.75 23.83 2.60
N THR A 313 -17.56 23.74 3.64
CA THR A 313 -17.07 23.33 4.97
C THR A 313 -17.59 21.93 5.26
N LEU A 314 -16.72 21.04 5.74
CA LEU A 314 -17.08 19.68 6.14
C LEU A 314 -16.73 19.47 7.61
N GLY A 315 -17.75 19.32 8.45
CA GLY A 315 -17.61 18.83 9.81
C GLY A 315 -17.97 17.36 9.89
N LEU A 316 -17.11 16.55 10.50
CA LEU A 316 -17.38 15.14 10.81
C LEU A 316 -17.33 14.97 12.32
N GLU A 317 -18.45 14.64 12.94
CA GLU A 317 -18.54 14.54 14.39
C GLU A 317 -19.16 13.21 14.82
N PRO A 318 -18.58 12.51 15.83
CA PRO A 318 -19.23 11.38 16.45
C PRO A 318 -20.58 11.82 17.07
N SER A 319 -21.68 11.32 16.55
CA SER A 319 -23.03 11.59 17.09
C SER A 319 -23.50 10.50 18.05
N SER A 320 -22.93 9.30 17.97
CA SER A 320 -23.14 8.23 18.94
C SER A 320 -21.97 7.25 18.95
N GLY A 321 -21.61 6.76 20.15
CA GLY A 321 -20.55 5.76 20.36
C GLY A 321 -19.13 6.29 20.07
N PRO A 322 -18.10 5.58 20.58
CA PRO A 322 -16.72 5.91 20.30
C PRO A 322 -16.37 5.60 18.84
N SER A 323 -15.95 6.60 18.10
CA SER A 323 -15.55 6.46 16.70
C SER A 323 -14.46 7.44 16.31
N ARG A 324 -13.68 7.08 15.31
CA ARG A 324 -12.64 7.90 14.70
C ARG A 324 -12.91 8.05 13.21
N HIS A 325 -12.44 9.14 12.66
CA HIS A 325 -12.42 9.35 11.22
C HIS A 325 -11.12 10.03 10.80
N ALA A 326 -10.76 9.85 9.55
CA ALA A 326 -9.68 10.59 8.91
C ALA A 326 -9.94 10.68 7.41
N LEU A 327 -9.52 11.78 6.82
CA LEU A 327 -9.60 12.03 5.39
C LEU A 327 -8.20 12.21 4.82
N ARG A 328 -8.05 11.91 3.55
CA ARG A 328 -6.84 12.28 2.78
C ARG A 328 -7.19 12.53 1.31
N VAL A 329 -6.41 13.35 0.65
CA VAL A 329 -6.32 13.40 -0.82
C VAL A 329 -5.40 12.28 -1.31
N ASP A 330 -5.46 11.96 -2.60
CA ASP A 330 -4.52 10.97 -3.17
C ASP A 330 -3.06 11.41 -2.96
N GLY A 331 -2.24 10.45 -2.51
CA GLY A 331 -0.84 10.71 -2.16
C GLY A 331 -0.60 11.48 -0.85
N GLY A 332 -1.64 12.11 -0.28
CA GLY A 332 -1.54 12.91 0.95
C GLY A 332 -1.54 12.07 2.24
N ALA A 333 -1.29 12.74 3.35
CA ALA A 333 -1.37 12.15 4.69
C ALA A 333 -2.83 12.12 5.18
N TRP A 334 -3.15 11.14 6.04
CA TRP A 334 -4.41 11.11 6.76
C TRP A 334 -4.47 12.23 7.81
N GLY A 335 -5.59 12.94 7.85
CA GLY A 335 -5.83 14.03 8.78
C GLY A 335 -7.31 14.24 9.07
N PRO A 336 -7.65 15.27 9.87
CA PRO A 336 -9.04 15.68 10.06
C PRO A 336 -9.65 16.18 8.74
N ALA A 337 -10.97 16.30 8.71
CA ALA A 337 -11.64 17.01 7.62
C ALA A 337 -11.07 18.43 7.51
N PRO A 338 -10.75 18.93 6.30
CA PRO A 338 -10.34 20.31 6.12
C PRO A 338 -11.46 21.25 6.55
N ALA A 339 -11.11 22.33 7.25
CA ALA A 339 -12.09 23.30 7.75
C ALA A 339 -12.80 24.05 6.61
N LEU A 340 -12.12 24.21 5.50
CA LEU A 340 -12.62 24.80 4.26
C LEU A 340 -12.09 23.97 3.10
N ILE A 341 -12.88 23.75 2.10
CA ILE A 341 -12.50 23.18 0.80
C ILE A 341 -12.84 24.26 -0.22
N ASP A 342 -11.81 24.96 -0.63
CA ASP A 342 -11.91 26.08 -1.56
C ASP A 342 -11.80 25.60 -3.01
N CYS A 343 -11.96 26.50 -3.95
CA CYS A 343 -11.95 26.22 -5.39
C CYS A 343 -10.66 25.52 -5.85
N ASP A 344 -9.54 25.92 -5.28
CA ASP A 344 -8.21 25.41 -5.62
C ASP A 344 -7.83 24.11 -4.89
N ASP A 345 -8.67 23.68 -3.95
CA ASP A 345 -8.43 22.49 -3.18
C ASP A 345 -8.79 21.21 -3.96
N SER A 346 -8.22 20.10 -3.56
CA SER A 346 -8.66 18.80 -4.06
C SER A 346 -10.15 18.59 -3.83
N ARG A 347 -10.84 18.15 -4.85
CA ARG A 347 -12.30 17.89 -4.82
C ARG A 347 -12.63 16.45 -4.46
N VAL A 348 -11.64 15.59 -4.35
CA VAL A 348 -11.83 14.16 -4.05
C VAL A 348 -11.01 13.78 -2.82
N TYR A 349 -11.70 13.26 -1.82
CA TYR A 349 -11.11 12.78 -0.58
C TYR A 349 -11.45 11.31 -0.36
N LYS A 350 -10.47 10.54 0.11
CA LYS A 350 -10.68 9.22 0.67
C LYS A 350 -10.92 9.35 2.15
N ALA A 351 -12.00 8.74 2.65
CA ALA A 351 -12.38 8.75 4.05
C ALA A 351 -12.28 7.38 4.67
N ALA A 352 -11.78 7.31 5.89
CA ALA A 352 -11.71 6.11 6.72
C ALA A 352 -12.41 6.37 8.05
N TYR A 353 -13.29 5.46 8.44
CA TYR A 353 -14.07 5.53 9.67
C TYR A 353 -13.88 4.23 10.45
N THR A 354 -13.63 4.34 11.74
CA THR A 354 -13.48 3.19 12.64
C THR A 354 -14.22 3.40 13.95
N SER A 355 -14.61 2.31 14.59
CA SER A 355 -15.16 2.29 15.94
C SER A 355 -14.66 1.05 16.67
N ILE A 356 -14.40 1.16 17.96
CA ILE A 356 -14.14 0.02 18.83
C ILE A 356 -15.41 -0.46 19.57
N GLY A 357 -16.55 0.22 19.31
CA GLY A 357 -17.81 -0.05 20.02
C GLY A 357 -17.81 0.44 21.45
N ASP A 358 -18.97 0.36 22.07
CA ASP A 358 -19.23 0.71 23.48
C ASP A 358 -19.73 -0.50 24.30
N GLY A 359 -19.55 -1.71 23.75
CA GLY A 359 -20.08 -2.95 24.32
C GLY A 359 -21.54 -3.22 23.96
N THR A 360 -22.17 -2.38 23.13
CA THR A 360 -23.49 -2.63 22.57
C THR A 360 -23.39 -3.13 21.13
N THR A 361 -24.48 -3.72 20.62
CA THR A 361 -24.56 -4.16 19.23
C THR A 361 -24.93 -3.03 18.27
N THR A 362 -25.14 -1.82 18.78
CA THR A 362 -25.52 -0.67 17.97
C THR A 362 -24.25 -0.06 17.35
N PRO A 363 -24.20 0.11 16.03
CA PRO A 363 -23.09 0.81 15.40
C PRO A 363 -22.93 2.24 15.93
N ALA A 364 -21.71 2.71 16.04
CA ALA A 364 -21.45 4.13 16.21
C ALA A 364 -21.91 4.90 14.96
N VAL A 365 -22.23 6.17 15.13
CA VAL A 365 -22.63 7.04 14.02
C VAL A 365 -21.74 8.26 14.00
N ILE A 366 -21.20 8.58 12.84
CA ILE A 366 -20.53 9.84 12.55
C ILE A 366 -21.47 10.66 11.69
N THR A 367 -21.84 11.84 12.17
CA THR A 367 -22.66 12.78 11.38
C THR A 367 -21.75 13.74 10.64
N GLY A 368 -21.87 13.77 9.32
CA GLY A 368 -21.27 14.77 8.46
C GLY A 368 -22.20 15.98 8.31
N THR A 369 -21.67 17.18 8.55
CA THR A 369 -22.34 18.44 8.28
C THR A 369 -21.60 19.15 7.17
N VAL A 370 -22.30 19.44 6.09
CA VAL A 370 -21.78 20.11 4.91
C VAL A 370 -22.45 21.48 4.79
N THR A 371 -21.65 22.50 4.63
CA THR A 371 -22.15 23.82 4.18
C THR A 371 -21.53 24.10 2.82
N ALA A 372 -22.36 24.24 1.81
CA ALA A 372 -21.97 24.67 0.48
C ALA A 372 -22.27 26.16 0.36
N THR A 373 -21.35 26.93 -0.16
CA THR A 373 -21.51 28.38 -0.40
C THR A 373 -21.16 28.64 -1.85
N GLU A 374 -22.01 29.40 -2.54
CA GLU A 374 -21.64 29.94 -3.83
C GLU A 374 -20.36 30.74 -3.63
N SER A 375 -19.32 30.39 -4.37
CA SER A 375 -18.09 31.16 -4.39
C SER A 375 -17.96 31.77 -5.77
N ASP A 376 -17.30 32.91 -5.80
CA ASP A 376 -16.77 33.47 -7.04
C ASP A 376 -15.51 32.63 -7.43
N CYS A 377 -15.65 31.29 -7.43
CA CYS A 377 -14.61 30.47 -8.03
C CYS A 377 -14.47 30.96 -9.47
N GLU A 378 -13.46 31.73 -9.72
CA GLU A 378 -13.11 32.05 -11.10
C GLU A 378 -12.96 30.73 -11.82
N GLU A 379 -13.73 30.56 -12.89
CA GLU A 379 -13.75 29.33 -13.67
C GLU A 379 -12.32 29.05 -14.09
N THR A 380 -11.66 28.15 -13.38
CA THR A 380 -10.44 27.55 -13.93
C THR A 380 -10.90 26.88 -15.22
N ASP A 381 -10.50 27.41 -16.34
CA ASP A 381 -10.84 26.78 -17.61
C ASP A 381 -10.22 25.37 -17.63
N THR A 382 -11.06 24.37 -17.33
CA THR A 382 -10.63 22.96 -17.24
C THR A 382 -9.98 22.48 -18.53
N CYS A 383 -10.18 23.22 -19.62
CA CYS A 383 -9.51 23.00 -20.87
C CYS A 383 -8.02 23.34 -20.78
N LEU A 384 -7.60 24.34 -19.99
CA LEU A 384 -6.18 24.70 -19.83
C LEU A 384 -5.42 23.69 -18.97
N VAL A 385 -6.06 23.17 -17.91
CA VAL A 385 -5.38 22.31 -16.93
C VAL A 385 -4.81 21.05 -17.59
N GLY A 386 -3.52 20.81 -17.41
CA GLY A 386 -2.81 19.65 -17.95
C GLY A 386 -1.40 19.99 -18.46
N GLU A 387 -0.76 18.97 -19.00
CA GLU A 387 0.57 19.09 -19.62
C GLU A 387 0.44 19.30 -21.13
N TRP A 388 1.14 20.31 -21.65
CA TRP A 388 1.08 20.74 -23.02
C TRP A 388 2.47 20.84 -23.60
N GLN A 389 2.73 20.11 -24.67
CA GLN A 389 3.97 20.18 -25.42
C GLN A 389 3.81 21.09 -26.61
N VAL A 390 4.80 21.95 -26.84
CA VAL A 390 4.79 22.78 -28.06
C VAL A 390 4.89 21.92 -29.31
N ALA A 391 3.86 22.00 -30.14
CA ALA A 391 3.74 21.19 -31.35
C ALA A 391 4.14 21.96 -32.61
N ASP A 392 3.76 23.25 -32.70
CA ASP A 392 4.09 24.12 -33.81
C ASP A 392 4.41 25.53 -33.30
N TYR A 393 5.61 25.94 -33.55
CA TYR A 393 6.13 27.26 -33.17
C TYR A 393 6.80 27.99 -34.36
N GLU A 394 6.85 27.40 -35.57
CA GLU A 394 7.60 27.95 -36.70
C GLU A 394 7.08 29.35 -37.05
N ALA A 395 5.77 29.50 -37.26
CA ALA A 395 5.16 30.77 -37.61
C ALA A 395 5.29 31.81 -36.47
N PHE A 396 5.16 31.39 -35.20
CA PHE A 396 5.32 32.23 -34.05
C PHE A 396 6.77 32.74 -33.92
N MET A 397 7.77 31.86 -34.03
CA MET A 397 9.16 32.24 -33.93
C MET A 397 9.61 33.11 -35.09
N GLN A 398 9.14 32.84 -36.28
CA GLN A 398 9.43 33.73 -37.42
C GLN A 398 8.85 35.13 -37.20
N ALA A 399 7.62 35.24 -36.69
CA ALA A 399 7.02 36.53 -36.37
C ALA A 399 7.81 37.29 -35.27
N ALA A 400 8.32 36.58 -34.28
CA ALA A 400 9.18 37.15 -33.22
C ALA A 400 10.52 37.67 -33.78
N LEU A 401 11.14 36.89 -34.65
CA LEU A 401 12.40 37.31 -35.29
C LEU A 401 12.19 38.51 -36.23
N ASP A 402 11.09 38.56 -36.99
CA ASP A 402 10.74 39.70 -37.85
C ASP A 402 10.51 40.97 -37.05
N MET A 403 9.85 40.86 -35.89
CA MET A 403 9.63 41.97 -34.96
C MET A 403 10.94 42.47 -34.38
N ALA A 404 11.82 41.57 -33.91
CA ALA A 404 13.13 41.90 -33.36
C ALA A 404 14.02 42.57 -34.42
N GLY A 405 13.99 42.10 -35.68
CA GLY A 405 14.68 42.70 -36.81
C GLY A 405 14.17 44.11 -37.14
N ALA A 406 12.86 44.31 -37.11
CA ALA A 406 12.23 45.61 -37.36
C ALA A 406 12.59 46.65 -36.29
N THR A 407 12.69 46.27 -35.02
CA THR A 407 13.03 47.17 -33.92
C THR A 407 14.52 47.49 -33.83
N SER A 408 15.39 46.57 -34.18
CA SER A 408 16.87 46.74 -34.12
C SER A 408 17.47 47.31 -35.40
N GLY A 409 16.73 47.32 -36.53
CA GLY A 409 17.27 47.69 -37.83
C GLY A 409 18.29 46.66 -38.38
N ALA A 410 18.31 45.45 -37.80
CA ALA A 410 19.15 44.35 -38.24
C ALA A 410 18.65 43.72 -39.54
N ALA A 411 19.52 42.94 -40.20
CA ALA A 411 19.08 42.14 -41.35
C ALA A 411 18.04 41.10 -40.93
N PRO A 412 17.01 40.82 -41.77
CA PRO A 412 16.01 39.81 -41.47
C PRO A 412 16.65 38.47 -41.12
N ILE A 413 16.17 37.84 -40.05
CA ILE A 413 16.62 36.52 -39.63
C ILE A 413 15.53 35.52 -40.02
N THR A 414 15.91 34.46 -40.71
CA THR A 414 15.01 33.38 -41.08
C THR A 414 15.08 32.31 -40.00
N PHE A 415 13.95 31.85 -39.51
CA PHE A 415 13.88 30.71 -38.62
C PHE A 415 14.19 29.42 -39.37
N ASP A 416 15.18 28.66 -38.95
CA ASP A 416 15.65 27.45 -39.62
C ASP A 416 15.12 26.16 -38.97
N GLY A 417 14.63 26.22 -37.73
CA GLY A 417 14.06 25.11 -37.00
C GLY A 417 14.33 25.12 -35.49
N ALA A 418 13.80 24.16 -34.80
CA ALA A 418 14.08 23.92 -33.39
C ALA A 418 14.17 22.41 -33.09
N SER A 419 14.76 22.10 -31.94
CA SER A 419 14.87 20.74 -31.40
C SER A 419 14.84 20.77 -29.88
N GLY A 420 14.62 19.61 -29.25
CA GLY A 420 14.43 19.50 -27.81
C GLY A 420 12.97 19.68 -27.39
N ASP A 421 12.73 19.70 -26.10
CA ASP A 421 11.39 19.71 -25.53
C ASP A 421 11.11 21.04 -24.81
N LEU A 422 9.93 21.59 -25.09
CA LEU A 422 9.38 22.75 -24.38
C LEU A 422 7.96 22.45 -23.94
N TRP A 423 7.72 22.54 -22.65
CA TRP A 423 6.45 22.19 -22.01
C TRP A 423 5.86 23.37 -21.25
N PHE A 424 4.54 23.37 -21.21
CA PHE A 424 3.70 24.24 -20.41
C PHE A 424 2.78 23.33 -19.57
N THR A 425 2.93 23.35 -18.27
CA THR A 425 2.03 22.62 -17.37
C THR A 425 1.13 23.62 -16.66
N PHE A 426 -0.16 23.52 -16.88
CA PHE A 426 -1.16 24.33 -16.20
C PHE A 426 -1.81 23.50 -15.09
N ASP A 427 -1.68 23.97 -13.87
CA ASP A 427 -2.50 23.57 -12.73
C ASP A 427 -3.62 24.59 -12.53
N ASN A 428 -4.41 24.47 -11.48
CA ASN A 428 -5.57 25.33 -11.26
C ASN A 428 -5.27 26.84 -11.29
N ASN A 429 -4.11 27.26 -10.81
CA ASN A 429 -3.72 28.68 -10.71
C ASN A 429 -2.22 28.90 -10.95
N THR A 430 -1.52 27.89 -11.43
CA THR A 430 -0.08 27.98 -11.72
C THR A 430 0.22 27.47 -13.12
N ILE A 431 1.16 28.14 -13.79
CA ILE A 431 1.76 27.69 -15.02
C ILE A 431 3.23 27.40 -14.78
N THR A 432 3.66 26.21 -15.14
CA THR A 432 5.07 25.81 -15.10
C THR A 432 5.58 25.72 -16.53
N TYR A 433 6.66 26.41 -16.79
CA TYR A 433 7.42 26.33 -18.03
C TYR A 433 8.60 25.41 -17.80
N SER A 434 8.83 24.42 -18.66
CA SER A 434 10.03 23.61 -18.60
C SER A 434 10.64 23.40 -19.99
N ALA A 435 11.96 23.52 -20.07
CA ALA A 435 12.72 23.27 -21.30
C ALA A 435 13.85 22.30 -21.00
N THR A 436 14.02 21.31 -21.86
CA THR A 436 15.11 20.34 -21.76
C THR A 436 15.82 20.24 -23.10
N GLY A 437 17.05 20.76 -23.14
CA GLY A 437 17.85 20.78 -24.37
C GLY A 437 17.13 21.44 -25.53
N PHE A 438 16.30 22.45 -25.25
CA PHE A 438 15.55 23.13 -26.30
C PHE A 438 16.43 24.11 -27.04
N GLU A 439 16.56 23.92 -28.35
CA GLU A 439 17.39 24.76 -29.23
C GLU A 439 16.55 25.34 -30.37
N LEU A 440 16.73 26.66 -30.58
CA LEU A 440 16.18 27.38 -31.73
C LEU A 440 17.31 27.77 -32.67
N GLN A 441 17.11 27.63 -33.95
CA GLN A 441 18.11 27.99 -34.96
C GLN A 441 17.54 29.02 -35.94
N GLY A 442 18.31 30.03 -36.23
CA GLY A 442 17.97 31.02 -37.21
C GLY A 442 19.21 31.48 -38.01
N SER A 443 18.97 31.91 -39.23
CA SER A 443 20.06 32.37 -40.10
C SER A 443 19.73 33.68 -40.80
N THR A 444 20.79 34.40 -41.16
CA THR A 444 20.72 35.63 -41.92
C THR A 444 21.98 35.81 -42.75
N SER A 445 21.99 36.83 -43.62
CA SER A 445 23.17 37.21 -44.38
C SER A 445 23.53 38.68 -44.09
N VAL A 446 24.72 38.92 -43.56
CA VAL A 446 25.23 40.24 -43.27
C VAL A 446 26.42 40.52 -44.18
N GLN A 447 26.30 41.52 -45.06
CA GLN A 447 27.35 41.88 -46.03
C GLN A 447 27.85 40.70 -46.90
N GLY A 448 26.96 39.74 -47.19
CA GLY A 448 27.28 38.56 -48.01
C GLY A 448 27.92 37.40 -47.22
N MET A 449 28.10 37.54 -45.92
CA MET A 449 28.54 36.46 -45.01
C MET A 449 27.33 35.78 -44.42
N ALA A 450 27.32 34.45 -44.40
CA ALA A 450 26.29 33.68 -43.70
C ALA A 450 26.52 33.79 -42.19
N VAL A 451 25.48 34.16 -41.47
CA VAL A 451 25.43 34.24 -40.02
C VAL A 451 24.29 33.35 -39.52
N SER A 452 24.55 32.47 -38.59
CA SER A 452 23.51 31.73 -37.89
C SER A 452 23.60 31.91 -36.39
N VAL A 453 22.46 31.81 -35.76
CA VAL A 453 22.33 31.93 -34.30
C VAL A 453 21.61 30.69 -33.80
N THR A 454 22.16 30.07 -32.78
CA THR A 454 21.50 29.01 -32.02
C THR A 454 21.19 29.55 -30.62
N ILE A 455 19.93 29.50 -30.23
CA ILE A 455 19.50 29.90 -28.89
C ILE A 455 19.15 28.63 -28.14
N ARG A 456 19.71 28.45 -26.96
CA ARG A 456 19.46 27.28 -26.07
C ARG A 456 18.72 27.73 -24.84
N LEU A 457 17.70 26.93 -24.49
CA LEU A 457 16.92 27.08 -23.27
C LEU A 457 17.01 25.79 -22.47
N ASP A 458 17.33 25.94 -21.19
CA ASP A 458 17.28 24.84 -20.22
C ASP A 458 16.76 25.37 -18.87
N GLY A 459 15.94 24.58 -18.19
CA GLY A 459 15.47 24.92 -16.86
C GLY A 459 13.97 24.83 -16.70
N GLU A 460 13.52 25.31 -15.56
CA GLU A 460 12.11 25.31 -15.18
C GLU A 460 11.78 26.56 -14.37
N THR A 461 10.60 27.12 -14.58
CA THR A 461 10.06 28.20 -13.75
C THR A 461 8.54 28.09 -13.65
N THR A 462 7.99 28.60 -12.56
CA THR A 462 6.56 28.60 -12.29
C THR A 462 6.09 30.03 -12.02
N ALA A 463 4.91 30.37 -12.54
CA ALA A 463 4.20 31.61 -12.25
C ALA A 463 2.77 31.30 -11.79
N GLY A 464 2.21 32.16 -10.96
CA GLY A 464 0.75 32.19 -10.77
C GLY A 464 0.08 32.70 -12.05
N TYR A 465 -1.19 32.31 -12.28
CA TYR A 465 -2.00 32.95 -13.31
C TYR A 465 -3.45 33.10 -12.87
N GLU A 466 -4.11 34.09 -13.45
CA GLU A 466 -5.57 34.32 -13.32
C GLU A 466 -6.17 34.43 -14.72
N ILE A 467 -7.38 33.93 -14.89
CA ILE A 467 -8.18 34.12 -16.11
C ILE A 467 -8.99 35.39 -15.91
N THR A 468 -8.65 36.45 -16.63
CA THR A 468 -9.28 37.78 -16.48
C THR A 468 -10.51 37.98 -17.34
N ASP A 469 -10.53 37.40 -18.52
CA ASP A 469 -11.62 37.38 -19.46
C ASP A 469 -11.61 36.05 -20.20
N GLU A 470 -12.72 35.65 -20.81
CA GLU A 470 -12.78 34.45 -21.64
C GLU A 470 -11.68 34.48 -22.70
N GLY A 471 -10.71 33.56 -22.58
CA GLY A 471 -9.56 33.44 -23.49
C GLY A 471 -8.37 34.35 -23.16
N THR A 472 -8.26 34.92 -21.94
CA THR A 472 -7.12 35.74 -21.50
C THR A 472 -6.57 35.30 -20.15
N ILE A 473 -5.27 35.04 -20.09
CA ILE A 473 -4.51 34.69 -18.89
C ILE A 473 -3.65 35.90 -18.49
N GLU A 474 -3.67 36.30 -17.23
CA GLU A 474 -2.72 37.24 -16.64
C GLU A 474 -1.73 36.49 -15.72
N LEU A 475 -0.44 36.65 -15.94
CA LEU A 475 0.61 36.00 -15.14
C LEU A 475 0.89 36.83 -13.88
N ILE A 476 1.03 36.11 -12.76
CA ILE A 476 1.30 36.68 -11.44
C ILE A 476 2.66 36.19 -10.96
N GLU A 477 3.49 37.12 -10.51
CA GLU A 477 4.78 36.84 -9.85
C GLU A 477 5.71 35.91 -10.66
N LEU A 478 5.78 36.11 -11.98
CA LEU A 478 6.70 35.36 -12.82
C LEU A 478 8.16 35.67 -12.44
N ASP A 479 8.92 34.66 -12.01
CA ASP A 479 10.35 34.71 -11.77
C ASP A 479 11.09 33.79 -12.75
N PRO A 480 11.59 34.32 -13.87
CA PRO A 480 12.24 33.51 -14.90
C PRO A 480 13.66 33.06 -14.53
N SER A 481 14.16 33.37 -13.32
CA SER A 481 15.54 33.07 -12.90
C SER A 481 15.87 31.54 -12.89
N GLY A 482 14.86 30.68 -12.93
CA GLY A 482 15.01 29.22 -13.08
C GLY A 482 15.45 28.76 -14.48
N PHE A 483 15.38 29.66 -15.49
CA PHE A 483 15.82 29.39 -16.87
C PHE A 483 17.24 29.88 -17.15
N ALA A 484 17.99 29.08 -17.89
CA ALA A 484 19.21 29.47 -18.56
C ALA A 484 18.93 29.70 -20.05
N VAL A 485 19.26 30.88 -20.55
CA VAL A 485 19.10 31.21 -21.97
C VAL A 485 20.47 31.66 -22.52
N GLU A 486 20.93 30.97 -23.55
CA GLU A 486 22.23 31.27 -24.20
C GLU A 486 22.04 31.40 -25.72
N ALA A 487 22.69 32.40 -26.30
CA ALA A 487 22.78 32.54 -27.74
C ALA A 487 24.20 32.29 -28.22
N GLU A 488 24.38 31.37 -29.15
CA GLU A 488 25.65 31.12 -29.83
C GLU A 488 25.56 31.60 -31.27
N THR A 489 26.49 32.48 -31.64
CA THR A 489 26.53 33.04 -33.00
C THR A 489 27.62 32.37 -33.81
N PHE A 490 27.31 32.05 -35.07
CA PHE A 490 28.25 31.48 -36.04
C PHE A 490 28.38 32.41 -37.25
N VAL A 491 29.59 32.64 -37.69
CA VAL A 491 29.87 33.36 -38.95
C VAL A 491 30.60 32.42 -39.88
N SER A 492 30.01 32.20 -41.06
CA SER A 492 30.52 31.24 -42.06
C SER A 492 30.83 29.86 -41.45
N GLY A 493 29.98 29.39 -40.52
CA GLY A 493 30.07 28.09 -39.88
C GLY A 493 31.05 27.98 -38.69
N SER A 494 31.72 29.08 -38.33
CA SER A 494 32.60 29.11 -37.15
C SER A 494 31.94 29.88 -35.99
N SER A 495 31.89 29.29 -34.79
CA SER A 495 31.40 29.98 -33.59
C SER A 495 32.25 31.20 -33.29
N VAL A 496 31.62 32.35 -33.09
CA VAL A 496 32.25 33.60 -32.73
C VAL A 496 32.03 33.98 -31.27
N GLY A 497 31.19 33.22 -30.57
CA GLY A 497 30.97 33.33 -29.13
C GLY A 497 29.61 32.91 -28.69
N VAL A 498 29.51 32.58 -27.39
CA VAL A 498 28.27 32.33 -26.66
C VAL A 498 28.00 33.52 -25.75
N MET A 499 26.77 33.99 -25.74
CA MET A 499 26.36 35.13 -24.93
C MET A 499 25.13 34.72 -24.12
N PRO A 500 25.14 34.86 -22.80
CA PRO A 500 23.92 34.67 -22.01
C PRO A 500 22.91 35.77 -22.35
N ILE A 501 21.63 35.38 -22.38
CA ILE A 501 20.51 36.30 -22.50
C ILE A 501 19.80 36.30 -21.15
N GLU A 502 19.48 37.50 -20.64
CA GLU A 502 18.66 37.58 -19.42
C GLU A 502 17.31 36.94 -19.68
N PRO A 503 16.87 36.00 -18.85
CA PRO A 503 15.63 35.22 -19.12
C PRO A 503 14.38 36.09 -19.27
N ASP A 504 14.31 37.24 -18.56
CA ASP A 504 13.20 38.20 -18.65
C ASP A 504 13.10 38.91 -20.01
N GLN A 505 14.11 38.80 -20.85
CA GLN A 505 14.11 39.29 -22.22
C GLN A 505 13.63 38.24 -23.25
N TRP A 506 13.37 37.04 -22.76
CA TRP A 506 12.89 35.96 -23.61
C TRP A 506 11.40 36.13 -23.94
N ILE A 507 11.02 35.82 -25.17
CA ILE A 507 9.69 36.12 -25.73
C ILE A 507 8.53 35.59 -24.89
N PHE A 508 8.71 34.46 -24.21
CA PHE A 508 7.68 33.85 -23.34
C PHE A 508 7.52 34.58 -22.00
N PHE A 509 8.43 35.45 -21.63
CA PHE A 509 8.43 36.12 -20.33
C PHE A 509 8.27 37.65 -20.42
N VAL A 510 8.18 38.19 -21.65
CA VAL A 510 8.11 39.67 -21.83
C VAL A 510 6.68 40.22 -21.68
N SER A 511 5.68 39.40 -21.73
CA SER A 511 4.27 39.80 -21.58
C SER A 511 3.67 39.22 -20.30
N PRO A 512 3.00 40.04 -19.48
CA PRO A 512 2.25 39.50 -18.34
C PRO A 512 0.89 38.89 -18.73
N THR A 513 0.46 39.02 -19.98
CA THR A 513 -0.84 38.56 -20.44
C THR A 513 -0.73 37.69 -21.70
N TYR A 514 -1.47 36.61 -21.75
CA TYR A 514 -1.58 35.71 -22.89
C TYR A 514 -3.05 35.60 -23.33
N GLY A 515 -3.30 35.68 -24.64
CA GLY A 515 -4.55 35.18 -25.18
C GLY A 515 -4.45 33.67 -25.35
N TYR A 516 -5.55 32.97 -25.12
CA TYR A 516 -5.62 31.53 -25.36
C TYR A 516 -6.90 31.08 -26.01
N SER A 517 -6.83 29.97 -26.73
CA SER A 517 -8.00 29.16 -27.08
C SER A 517 -7.63 27.69 -26.98
N CYS A 518 -8.49 26.87 -26.39
CA CYS A 518 -8.19 25.49 -26.18
C CYS A 518 -9.34 24.55 -26.54
N THR A 519 -8.96 23.31 -26.82
CA THR A 519 -9.82 22.12 -27.00
C THR A 519 -9.29 21.01 -26.13
N GLU A 520 -9.94 19.85 -26.08
CA GLU A 520 -9.44 18.69 -25.32
C GLU A 520 -8.01 18.26 -25.70
N SER A 521 -7.52 18.57 -26.89
CA SER A 521 -6.23 18.07 -27.39
C SER A 521 -5.29 19.15 -27.95
N SER A 522 -5.73 20.41 -28.03
CA SER A 522 -4.94 21.50 -28.60
C SER A 522 -5.14 22.78 -27.82
N LEU A 523 -4.06 23.48 -27.53
CA LEU A 523 -4.02 24.79 -26.91
C LEU A 523 -3.25 25.75 -27.84
N GLU A 524 -3.86 26.90 -28.15
CA GLU A 524 -3.22 27.99 -28.86
C GLU A 524 -2.97 29.13 -27.87
N LEU A 525 -1.70 29.55 -27.72
CA LEU A 525 -1.32 30.69 -26.90
C LEU A 525 -0.86 31.86 -27.78
N THR A 526 -1.44 33.02 -27.58
CA THR A 526 -1.04 34.26 -28.24
C THR A 526 -0.33 35.16 -27.21
N ILE A 527 0.93 35.45 -27.43
CA ILE A 527 1.78 36.23 -26.53
C ILE A 527 2.00 37.64 -27.11
N PRO A 528 1.37 38.69 -26.56
CA PRO A 528 1.53 40.03 -27.05
C PRO A 528 3.00 40.49 -26.99
N PRO A 529 3.47 41.32 -27.94
CA PRO A 529 2.67 41.95 -29.02
C PRO A 529 2.51 41.13 -30.30
N LEU A 530 2.87 39.85 -30.28
CA LEU A 530 2.66 38.97 -31.41
C LEU A 530 1.16 38.60 -31.53
N THR A 531 0.70 38.42 -32.76
CA THR A 531 -0.69 38.01 -33.08
C THR A 531 -0.74 36.59 -33.66
N VAL A 532 0.41 35.98 -33.82
CA VAL A 532 0.53 34.59 -34.29
C VAL A 532 0.59 33.69 -33.04
N PRO A 533 -0.30 32.71 -32.91
CA PRO A 533 -0.27 31.83 -31.76
C PRO A 533 0.85 30.81 -31.85
N ILE A 534 1.29 30.34 -30.68
CA ILE A 534 2.03 29.10 -30.53
C ILE A 534 1.01 27.96 -30.31
N VAL A 535 1.21 26.86 -31.00
CA VAL A 535 0.29 25.71 -30.92
C VAL A 535 0.91 24.62 -30.05
N LEU A 536 0.15 24.18 -29.07
CA LEU A 536 0.53 23.13 -28.15
C LEU A 536 -0.45 21.93 -28.29
N THR A 537 0.05 20.75 -28.03
CA THR A 537 -0.76 19.53 -27.97
C THR A 537 -0.71 18.95 -26.57
N ARG A 538 -1.81 18.40 -26.12
CA ARG A 538 -1.89 17.74 -24.83
C ARG A 538 -1.04 16.46 -24.82
N ALA A 539 -0.26 16.24 -23.77
CA ALA A 539 0.61 15.07 -23.60
C ALA A 539 -0.16 13.75 -23.37
#